data_45ecccbf721337d3df14bcb2a5d34419
#
_entry.id   45ecccbf721337d3df14bcb2a5d34419
#
_cell.length_a   1.000
_cell.length_b   1.000
_cell.length_c   1.000
_cell.angle_alpha   90.00
_cell.angle_beta   90.00
_cell.angle_gamma   90.00
#
_symmetry.space_group_name_H-M   'P 1'
#
loop_
_entity.id
_entity.type
_entity.pdbx_description
1 polymer ?
#
loop_
_entity_poly.entity_id
_entity_poly.type
_entity_poly.pdbx_seq_one_letter_code
_entity_poly.pdbx_strand_id
1 'polypeptide(L)'
;MKLLLKFNLAFLLVFALGLGAAAYLARSMLQQGAHDEVLDRARLIMESAAAVSTYTATQIQPLLQTQMKYTFLPQSVPAYSSTEMINALRTKHPEYSYKPAMLNPTNPRDRAQDWEEDVIARFAQQSELTEFIGRRDTASGPALYIARPIRVTNPVCLSCHSTPGAAPAPMIEKYGPSNGFGWKLNEVLGAQVVSVPMSVPFERADKAFGVVMGALAGVFVLIGLTLNLMLWKLVIQPVTRLSALTDRVSMGELDAPEFAVRSKDEIGVLSESFARMRKSLVHAMKLLDT
;
A
#
# COMPACT_ATOMS: atom_id res chain seq x y z
N MET A 1 24.08 15.19 36.42
CA MET A 1 23.78 14.10 35.42
C MET A 1 25.09 13.75 34.72
N LYS A 2 25.47 12.46 34.65
CA LYS A 2 26.66 12.00 33.94
C LYS A 2 26.58 12.34 32.46
N LEU A 3 27.68 12.71 31.80
CA LEU A 3 27.72 13.10 30.36
C LEU A 3 27.08 12.05 29.47
N LEU A 4 27.35 10.79 29.74
CA LEU A 4 26.77 9.65 29.00
C LEU A 4 25.25 9.63 29.04
N LEU A 5 24.60 9.98 30.14
CA LEU A 5 23.15 10.05 30.26
C LEU A 5 22.55 11.18 29.41
N LYS A 6 23.19 12.35 29.41
CA LYS A 6 22.74 13.50 28.58
C LYS A 6 22.82 13.16 27.10
N PHE A 7 23.93 12.54 26.67
CA PHE A 7 24.12 12.11 25.30
C PHE A 7 23.05 11.08 24.86
N ASN A 8 22.84 10.06 25.71
CA ASN A 8 21.84 9.03 25.38
C ASN A 8 20.41 9.58 25.33
N LEU A 9 20.05 10.53 26.20
CA LEU A 9 18.73 11.17 26.14
C LEU A 9 18.54 11.97 24.85
N ALA A 10 19.52 12.76 24.43
CA ALA A 10 19.49 13.50 23.18
C ALA A 10 19.40 12.54 21.97
N PHE A 11 20.23 11.49 22.00
CA PHE A 11 20.23 10.46 20.97
C PHE A 11 18.85 9.78 20.83
N LEU A 12 18.29 9.30 21.95
CA LEU A 12 16.97 8.65 21.96
C LEU A 12 15.86 9.58 21.44
N LEU A 13 15.91 10.87 21.79
CA LEU A 13 14.92 11.84 21.32
C LEU A 13 15.00 12.02 19.79
N VAL A 14 16.21 12.21 19.26
CA VAL A 14 16.40 12.36 17.80
C VAL A 14 15.99 11.10 17.06
N PHE A 15 16.36 9.91 17.60
CA PHE A 15 15.95 8.65 16.99
C PHE A 15 14.46 8.40 17.06
N ALA A 16 13.80 8.70 18.18
CA ALA A 16 12.37 8.56 18.32
C ALA A 16 11.62 9.42 17.31
N LEU A 17 12.05 10.66 17.12
CA LEU A 17 11.48 11.56 16.12
C LEU A 17 11.72 11.05 14.69
N GLY A 18 12.94 10.64 14.38
CA GLY A 18 13.30 10.09 13.07
C GLY A 18 12.56 8.80 12.74
N LEU A 19 12.47 7.88 13.71
CA LEU A 19 11.75 6.62 13.55
C LEU A 19 10.24 6.85 13.40
N GLY A 20 9.68 7.79 14.16
CA GLY A 20 8.27 8.17 14.05
C GLY A 20 7.92 8.76 12.68
N ALA A 21 8.77 9.67 12.17
CA ALA A 21 8.60 10.23 10.84
C ALA A 21 8.72 9.16 9.74
N ALA A 22 9.74 8.29 9.84
CA ALA A 22 9.93 7.18 8.91
C ALA A 22 8.75 6.19 8.94
N ALA A 23 8.22 5.88 10.14
CA ALA A 23 7.06 5.00 10.30
C ALA A 23 5.81 5.59 9.64
N TYR A 24 5.54 6.87 9.83
CA TYR A 24 4.42 7.56 9.20
C TYR A 24 4.50 7.51 7.68
N LEU A 25 5.66 7.89 7.12
CA LEU A 25 5.88 7.90 5.67
C LEU A 25 5.82 6.49 5.08
N ALA A 26 6.52 5.52 5.67
CA ALA A 26 6.54 4.14 5.19
C ALA A 26 5.13 3.53 5.21
N ARG A 27 4.37 3.73 6.29
CA ARG A 27 2.99 3.24 6.38
C ARG A 27 2.09 3.86 5.33
N SER A 28 2.16 5.18 5.16
CA SER A 28 1.37 5.90 4.15
C SER A 28 1.67 5.39 2.74
N MET A 29 2.95 5.28 2.37
CA MET A 29 3.38 4.81 1.05
C MET A 29 2.97 3.36 0.78
N LEU A 30 3.15 2.46 1.74
CA LEU A 30 2.81 1.04 1.58
C LEU A 30 1.29 0.82 1.49
N GLN A 31 0.50 1.55 2.29
CA GLN A 31 -0.96 1.46 2.21
C GLN A 31 -1.51 2.06 0.91
N GLN A 32 -0.94 3.18 0.46
CA GLN A 32 -1.30 3.75 -0.84
C GLN A 32 -0.95 2.79 -1.98
N GLY A 33 0.26 2.22 -1.98
CA GLY A 33 0.66 1.23 -2.98
C GLY A 33 -0.23 -0.02 -2.99
N ALA A 34 -0.66 -0.52 -1.81
CA ALA A 34 -1.61 -1.62 -1.72
C ALA A 34 -2.99 -1.25 -2.29
N HIS A 35 -3.46 -0.04 -2.05
CA HIS A 35 -4.71 0.46 -2.62
C HIS A 35 -4.63 0.55 -4.15
N ASP A 36 -3.55 1.12 -4.67
CA ASP A 36 -3.34 1.28 -6.11
C ASP A 36 -3.21 -0.09 -6.80
N GLU A 37 -2.52 -1.06 -6.19
CA GLU A 37 -2.45 -2.45 -6.68
C GLU A 37 -3.85 -3.08 -6.82
N VAL A 38 -4.74 -2.87 -5.84
CA VAL A 38 -6.13 -3.39 -5.90
C VAL A 38 -6.90 -2.73 -7.04
N LEU A 39 -6.77 -1.41 -7.21
CA LEU A 39 -7.42 -0.66 -8.29
C LEU A 39 -6.93 -1.13 -9.67
N ASP A 40 -5.65 -1.27 -9.85
CA ASP A 40 -5.06 -1.69 -11.12
C ASP A 40 -5.52 -3.10 -11.52
N ARG A 41 -5.60 -4.01 -10.55
CA ARG A 41 -6.15 -5.35 -10.77
C ARG A 41 -7.62 -5.32 -11.15
N ALA A 42 -8.43 -4.51 -10.46
CA ALA A 42 -9.84 -4.37 -10.78
C ALA A 42 -10.05 -3.78 -12.18
N ARG A 43 -9.26 -2.77 -12.57
CA ARG A 43 -9.29 -2.19 -13.92
C ARG A 43 -8.87 -3.21 -14.98
N LEU A 44 -7.82 -3.98 -14.73
CA LEU A 44 -7.37 -5.02 -15.66
C LEU A 44 -8.47 -6.07 -15.93
N ILE A 45 -9.19 -6.49 -14.89
CA ILE A 45 -10.32 -7.41 -15.04
C ILE A 45 -11.45 -6.76 -15.85
N MET A 46 -11.77 -5.49 -15.58
CA MET A 46 -12.78 -4.72 -16.29
C MET A 46 -12.43 -4.58 -17.78
N GLU A 47 -11.19 -4.20 -18.09
CA GLU A 47 -10.70 -4.09 -19.47
C GLU A 47 -10.69 -5.45 -20.19
N SER A 48 -10.30 -6.51 -19.47
CA SER A 48 -10.36 -7.87 -20.03
C SER A 48 -11.78 -8.29 -20.38
N ALA A 49 -12.75 -8.00 -19.51
CA ALA A 49 -14.16 -8.24 -19.76
C ALA A 49 -14.67 -7.43 -20.97
N ALA A 50 -14.28 -6.15 -21.06
CA ALA A 50 -14.60 -5.27 -22.19
C ALA A 50 -13.99 -5.78 -23.51
N ALA A 51 -12.74 -6.25 -23.49
CA ALA A 51 -12.09 -6.82 -24.67
C ALA A 51 -12.82 -8.08 -25.19
N VAL A 52 -13.21 -8.99 -24.29
CA VAL A 52 -13.99 -10.18 -24.65
C VAL A 52 -15.37 -9.79 -25.19
N SER A 53 -16.03 -8.81 -24.57
CA SER A 53 -17.29 -8.27 -25.08
C SER A 53 -17.14 -7.73 -26.51
N THR A 54 -16.12 -6.92 -26.74
CA THR A 54 -15.85 -6.31 -28.06
C THR A 54 -15.54 -7.39 -29.09
N TYR A 55 -14.66 -8.34 -28.77
CA TYR A 55 -14.37 -9.46 -29.67
C TYR A 55 -15.61 -10.25 -30.01
N THR A 56 -16.44 -10.56 -29.01
CA THR A 56 -17.67 -11.29 -29.24
C THR A 56 -18.64 -10.52 -30.14
N ALA A 57 -18.83 -9.23 -29.89
CA ALA A 57 -19.72 -8.38 -30.67
C ALA A 57 -19.26 -8.20 -32.12
N THR A 58 -17.94 -8.07 -32.36
CA THR A 58 -17.42 -7.71 -33.70
C THR A 58 -16.99 -8.91 -34.52
N GLN A 59 -16.59 -10.01 -33.88
CA GLN A 59 -15.99 -11.16 -34.57
C GLN A 59 -16.89 -12.41 -34.51
N ILE A 60 -17.53 -12.67 -33.36
CA ILE A 60 -18.27 -13.90 -33.13
C ILE A 60 -19.75 -13.75 -33.52
N GLN A 61 -20.42 -12.72 -33.00
CA GLN A 61 -21.84 -12.50 -33.19
C GLN A 61 -22.24 -12.42 -34.68
N PRO A 62 -21.52 -11.72 -35.58
CA PRO A 62 -21.85 -11.67 -36.99
C PRO A 62 -21.83 -13.04 -37.68
N LEU A 63 -20.93 -13.93 -37.28
CA LEU A 63 -20.81 -15.29 -37.84
C LEU A 63 -22.00 -16.19 -37.46
N LEU A 64 -22.61 -15.91 -36.32
CA LEU A 64 -23.68 -16.76 -35.74
C LEU A 64 -25.08 -16.19 -35.96
N GLN A 65 -25.24 -15.04 -36.60
CA GLN A 65 -26.53 -14.37 -36.79
C GLN A 65 -27.61 -15.27 -37.46
N THR A 66 -27.23 -16.07 -38.44
CA THR A 66 -28.16 -16.97 -39.13
C THR A 66 -28.63 -18.09 -38.20
N GLN A 67 -27.70 -18.66 -37.42
CA GLN A 67 -28.02 -19.75 -36.48
C GLN A 67 -28.89 -19.26 -35.32
N MET A 68 -28.66 -18.03 -34.85
CA MET A 68 -29.43 -17.38 -33.77
C MET A 68 -30.93 -17.24 -34.08
N LYS A 69 -31.34 -17.31 -35.36
CA LYS A 69 -32.74 -17.31 -35.73
C LYS A 69 -33.45 -18.64 -35.38
N TYR A 70 -32.69 -19.72 -35.33
CA TYR A 70 -33.22 -21.08 -35.10
C TYR A 70 -32.89 -21.60 -33.68
N THR A 71 -31.73 -21.21 -33.13
CA THR A 71 -31.29 -21.64 -31.81
C THR A 71 -30.60 -20.48 -31.11
N PHE A 72 -31.06 -20.14 -29.93
CA PHE A 72 -30.39 -19.09 -29.16
C PHE A 72 -29.06 -19.59 -28.59
N LEU A 73 -27.97 -18.94 -28.98
CA LEU A 73 -26.61 -19.24 -28.57
C LEU A 73 -26.08 -18.14 -27.62
N PRO A 74 -26.21 -18.30 -26.30
CA PRO A 74 -25.76 -17.27 -25.33
C PRO A 74 -24.29 -16.87 -25.50
N GLN A 75 -23.46 -17.80 -25.99
CA GLN A 75 -22.04 -17.59 -26.22
C GLN A 75 -21.74 -16.48 -27.24
N SER A 76 -22.71 -16.15 -28.09
CA SER A 76 -22.63 -15.03 -29.06
C SER A 76 -23.03 -13.69 -28.45
N VAL A 77 -23.51 -13.68 -27.19
CA VAL A 77 -23.92 -12.45 -26.51
C VAL A 77 -22.69 -11.86 -25.77
N PRO A 78 -22.29 -10.61 -26.05
CA PRO A 78 -21.07 -10.00 -25.49
C PRO A 78 -21.03 -10.02 -23.98
N ALA A 79 -22.06 -9.64 -23.26
CA ALA A 79 -22.14 -9.65 -21.82
C ALA A 79 -22.04 -11.06 -21.22
N TYR A 80 -22.63 -12.06 -21.90
CA TYR A 80 -22.56 -13.45 -21.47
C TYR A 80 -21.12 -13.99 -21.58
N SER A 81 -20.45 -13.77 -22.70
CA SER A 81 -19.08 -14.27 -22.92
C SER A 81 -18.08 -13.64 -21.95
N SER A 82 -18.20 -12.36 -21.62
CA SER A 82 -17.39 -11.73 -20.60
C SER A 82 -17.60 -12.37 -19.21
N THR A 83 -18.85 -12.60 -18.85
CA THR A 83 -19.19 -13.24 -17.57
C THR A 83 -18.63 -14.66 -17.49
N GLU A 84 -18.77 -15.46 -18.56
CA GLU A 84 -18.24 -16.84 -18.58
C GLU A 84 -16.70 -16.88 -18.55
N MET A 85 -16.04 -15.95 -19.24
CA MET A 85 -14.57 -15.81 -19.17
C MET A 85 -14.11 -15.54 -17.74
N ILE A 86 -14.75 -14.59 -17.06
CA ILE A 86 -14.38 -14.30 -15.64
C ILE A 86 -14.78 -15.47 -14.73
N ASN A 87 -15.89 -16.15 -14.96
CA ASN A 87 -16.24 -17.34 -14.19
C ASN A 87 -15.19 -18.46 -14.35
N ALA A 88 -14.65 -18.64 -15.56
CA ALA A 88 -13.54 -19.57 -15.80
C ALA A 88 -12.26 -19.13 -15.03
N LEU A 89 -11.94 -17.83 -15.01
CA LEU A 89 -10.84 -17.28 -14.21
C LEU A 89 -11.05 -17.55 -12.72
N ARG A 90 -12.25 -17.40 -12.21
CA ARG A 90 -12.62 -17.60 -10.80
C ARG A 90 -12.43 -19.03 -10.29
N THR A 91 -12.31 -20.03 -11.17
CA THR A 91 -11.94 -21.39 -10.74
C THR A 91 -10.57 -21.45 -10.09
N LYS A 92 -9.65 -20.54 -10.47
CA LYS A 92 -8.29 -20.39 -9.89
C LYS A 92 -8.17 -19.19 -8.97
N HIS A 93 -9.02 -18.20 -9.12
CA HIS A 93 -9.02 -16.93 -8.41
C HIS A 93 -10.43 -16.61 -7.88
N PRO A 94 -10.94 -17.39 -6.91
CA PRO A 94 -12.32 -17.27 -6.43
C PRO A 94 -12.62 -15.94 -5.73
N GLU A 95 -11.56 -15.24 -5.32
CA GLU A 95 -11.62 -13.95 -4.64
C GLU A 95 -12.06 -12.80 -5.54
N TYR A 96 -11.90 -12.91 -6.86
CA TYR A 96 -12.39 -11.90 -7.81
C TYR A 96 -13.85 -12.10 -8.16
N SER A 97 -14.57 -11.01 -8.36
CA SER A 97 -15.93 -11.09 -8.89
C SER A 97 -16.14 -10.09 -10.00
N TYR A 98 -16.96 -10.49 -10.97
CA TYR A 98 -17.46 -9.64 -12.06
C TYR A 98 -18.95 -9.91 -12.25
N LYS A 99 -19.72 -8.83 -12.41
CA LYS A 99 -21.15 -8.92 -12.65
C LYS A 99 -21.60 -7.74 -13.52
N PRO A 100 -22.27 -7.98 -14.64
CA PRO A 100 -23.04 -6.97 -15.36
C PRO A 100 -24.38 -6.79 -14.63
N ALA A 101 -24.38 -6.05 -13.51
CA ALA A 101 -25.57 -5.83 -12.71
C ALA A 101 -26.56 -4.93 -13.45
N MET A 102 -27.80 -5.38 -13.60
CA MET A 102 -28.85 -4.68 -14.37
C MET A 102 -30.15 -4.61 -13.58
N LEU A 103 -30.90 -3.51 -13.77
CA LEU A 103 -32.21 -3.33 -13.12
C LEU A 103 -33.25 -4.31 -13.70
N ASN A 104 -33.22 -4.52 -15.02
CA ASN A 104 -34.12 -5.44 -15.73
C ASN A 104 -33.33 -6.34 -16.70
N PRO A 105 -32.57 -7.34 -16.21
CA PRO A 105 -31.74 -8.21 -17.04
C PRO A 105 -32.56 -9.29 -17.73
N THR A 106 -32.16 -9.65 -18.94
CA THR A 106 -32.69 -10.85 -19.62
C THR A 106 -32.34 -12.13 -18.86
N ASN A 107 -31.10 -12.23 -18.38
CA ASN A 107 -30.67 -13.33 -17.54
C ASN A 107 -30.84 -12.97 -16.06
N PRO A 108 -31.66 -13.70 -15.27
CA PRO A 108 -31.93 -13.38 -13.87
C PRO A 108 -30.68 -13.33 -12.97
N ARG A 109 -29.58 -14.03 -13.34
CA ARG A 109 -28.31 -14.00 -12.58
C ARG A 109 -27.69 -12.60 -12.51
N ASP A 110 -28.00 -11.74 -13.49
CA ASP A 110 -27.44 -10.40 -13.66
C ASP A 110 -28.29 -9.33 -12.97
N ARG A 111 -29.37 -9.73 -12.24
CA ARG A 111 -30.20 -8.77 -11.51
C ARG A 111 -29.40 -8.04 -10.45
N ALA A 112 -29.50 -6.72 -10.44
CA ALA A 112 -28.85 -5.87 -9.47
C ALA A 112 -29.34 -6.18 -8.04
N GLN A 113 -28.44 -6.07 -7.07
CA GLN A 113 -28.72 -6.05 -5.64
C GLN A 113 -28.92 -4.58 -5.21
N ASP A 114 -29.50 -4.35 -4.05
CA ASP A 114 -29.85 -3.01 -3.56
C ASP A 114 -28.67 -2.01 -3.67
N TRP A 115 -27.48 -2.40 -3.22
CA TRP A 115 -26.29 -1.55 -3.31
C TRP A 115 -25.80 -1.31 -4.76
N GLU A 116 -26.02 -2.27 -5.67
CA GLU A 116 -25.72 -2.11 -7.09
C GLU A 116 -26.75 -1.18 -7.75
N GLU A 117 -28.01 -1.22 -7.33
CA GLU A 117 -29.06 -0.29 -7.77
C GLU A 117 -28.71 1.15 -7.41
N ASP A 118 -28.19 1.39 -6.18
CA ASP A 118 -27.70 2.70 -5.75
C ASP A 118 -26.58 3.22 -6.67
N VAL A 119 -25.65 2.36 -7.06
CA VAL A 119 -24.55 2.72 -7.98
C VAL A 119 -25.10 3.02 -9.38
N ILE A 120 -26.06 2.22 -9.87
CA ILE A 120 -26.71 2.44 -11.17
C ILE A 120 -27.47 3.78 -11.17
N ALA A 121 -28.19 4.09 -10.08
CA ALA A 121 -28.90 5.35 -9.94
C ALA A 121 -27.97 6.57 -9.99
N ARG A 122 -26.77 6.46 -9.42
CA ARG A 122 -25.73 7.53 -9.54
C ARG A 122 -25.32 7.75 -10.99
N PHE A 123 -25.09 6.69 -11.76
CA PHE A 123 -24.75 6.81 -13.18
C PHE A 123 -25.89 7.39 -14.02
N ALA A 124 -27.14 7.12 -13.63
CA ALA A 124 -28.32 7.70 -14.30
C ALA A 124 -28.45 9.20 -14.00
N GLN A 125 -28.13 9.64 -12.78
CA GLN A 125 -28.19 11.05 -12.36
C GLN A 125 -26.97 11.86 -12.83
N GLN A 126 -25.81 11.24 -12.98
CA GLN A 126 -24.55 11.90 -13.36
C GLN A 126 -24.04 11.32 -14.68
N SER A 127 -24.50 11.91 -15.79
CA SER A 127 -24.21 11.39 -17.16
C SER A 127 -22.70 11.34 -17.47
N GLU A 128 -21.93 12.28 -16.92
CA GLU A 128 -20.47 12.39 -17.11
C GLU A 128 -19.66 11.39 -16.28
N LEU A 129 -20.29 10.72 -15.32
CA LEU A 129 -19.62 9.74 -14.49
C LEU A 129 -19.36 8.45 -15.29
N THR A 130 -18.10 8.16 -15.58
CA THR A 130 -17.68 7.00 -16.37
C THR A 130 -17.21 5.82 -15.51
N GLU A 131 -16.77 6.09 -14.28
CA GLU A 131 -16.28 5.08 -13.35
C GLU A 131 -16.62 5.50 -11.91
N PHE A 132 -17.05 4.57 -11.09
CA PHE A 132 -17.28 4.78 -9.67
C PHE A 132 -16.48 3.72 -8.88
N ILE A 133 -15.74 4.18 -7.86
CA ILE A 133 -14.94 3.33 -6.98
C ILE A 133 -15.54 3.40 -5.59
N GLY A 134 -15.78 2.22 -5.00
CA GLY A 134 -16.33 2.12 -3.66
C GLY A 134 -15.70 0.97 -2.88
N ARG A 135 -16.02 0.93 -1.59
CA ARG A 135 -15.63 -0.17 -0.68
C ARG A 135 -16.88 -0.81 -0.12
N ARG A 136 -16.80 -2.12 0.12
CA ARG A 136 -17.89 -2.88 0.77
C ARG A 136 -17.31 -4.02 1.57
N ASP A 137 -18.02 -4.41 2.61
CA ASP A 137 -17.72 -5.63 3.33
C ASP A 137 -18.38 -6.81 2.61
N THR A 138 -17.60 -7.88 2.45
CA THR A 138 -18.04 -9.14 1.85
C THR A 138 -17.83 -10.28 2.84
N ALA A 139 -18.37 -11.45 2.56
CA ALA A 139 -18.14 -12.63 3.38
C ALA A 139 -16.65 -13.01 3.49
N SER A 140 -15.82 -12.62 2.51
CA SER A 140 -14.35 -12.82 2.50
C SER A 140 -13.56 -11.62 3.04
N GLY A 141 -14.23 -10.64 3.66
CA GLY A 141 -13.63 -9.42 4.21
C GLY A 141 -13.84 -8.18 3.33
N PRO A 142 -13.17 -7.07 3.66
CA PRO A 142 -13.33 -5.83 2.92
C PRO A 142 -12.82 -5.96 1.49
N ALA A 143 -13.63 -5.48 0.56
CA ALA A 143 -13.34 -5.48 -0.87
C ALA A 143 -13.51 -4.08 -1.45
N LEU A 144 -12.66 -3.75 -2.41
CA LEU A 144 -12.83 -2.59 -3.28
C LEU A 144 -13.60 -3.04 -4.52
N TYR A 145 -14.54 -2.21 -4.96
CA TYR A 145 -15.19 -2.43 -6.24
C TYR A 145 -15.05 -1.24 -7.17
N ILE A 146 -14.98 -1.54 -8.46
CA ILE A 146 -15.08 -0.57 -9.55
C ILE A 146 -16.36 -0.87 -10.30
N ALA A 147 -17.12 0.16 -10.60
CA ALA A 147 -18.31 0.08 -11.43
C ALA A 147 -18.21 1.01 -12.64
N ARG A 148 -18.65 0.56 -13.81
CA ARG A 148 -18.80 1.37 -15.02
C ARG A 148 -20.23 1.23 -15.57
N PRO A 149 -20.84 2.29 -16.08
CA PRO A 149 -22.23 2.24 -16.54
C PRO A 149 -22.38 1.35 -17.77
N ILE A 150 -23.46 0.56 -17.80
CA ILE A 150 -23.92 -0.15 -19.00
C ILE A 150 -24.93 0.75 -19.68
N ARG A 151 -24.57 1.30 -20.84
CA ARG A 151 -25.42 2.16 -21.67
C ARG A 151 -25.72 1.48 -23.01
N VAL A 152 -26.92 1.71 -23.54
CA VAL A 152 -27.30 1.25 -24.90
C VAL A 152 -26.71 2.23 -25.91
N THR A 153 -25.47 2.03 -26.33
CA THR A 153 -24.81 2.88 -27.32
C THR A 153 -24.94 2.37 -28.74
N ASN A 154 -25.22 1.07 -28.91
CA ASN A 154 -25.39 0.45 -30.22
C ASN A 154 -26.87 0.15 -30.51
N PRO A 155 -27.49 0.74 -31.58
CA PRO A 155 -28.89 0.46 -31.96
C PRO A 155 -29.18 -1.01 -32.20
N VAL A 156 -28.19 -1.82 -32.58
CA VAL A 156 -28.34 -3.27 -32.79
C VAL A 156 -28.85 -3.99 -31.53
N CYS A 157 -28.54 -3.48 -30.33
CA CYS A 157 -29.05 -4.04 -29.08
C CYS A 157 -30.61 -4.04 -29.05
N LEU A 158 -31.22 -3.03 -29.63
CA LEU A 158 -32.68 -2.85 -29.62
C LEU A 158 -33.42 -3.87 -30.55
N SER A 159 -32.68 -4.53 -31.46
CA SER A 159 -33.29 -5.61 -32.28
C SER A 159 -33.78 -6.80 -31.45
N CYS A 160 -33.16 -7.00 -30.26
CA CYS A 160 -33.54 -8.07 -29.32
C CYS A 160 -34.19 -7.55 -28.04
N HIS A 161 -33.93 -6.27 -27.66
CA HIS A 161 -34.27 -5.75 -26.34
C HIS A 161 -35.30 -4.60 -26.36
N SER A 162 -35.82 -4.20 -27.53
CA SER A 162 -36.88 -3.18 -27.62
C SER A 162 -38.24 -3.71 -27.12
N THR A 163 -38.70 -4.78 -27.71
CA THR A 163 -39.97 -5.42 -27.31
C THR A 163 -39.84 -6.95 -27.43
N PRO A 164 -40.65 -7.72 -26.68
CA PRO A 164 -40.67 -9.19 -26.82
C PRO A 164 -40.96 -9.68 -28.25
N GLY A 165 -41.78 -8.97 -28.99
CA GLY A 165 -42.11 -9.34 -30.40
C GLY A 165 -41.00 -9.08 -31.41
N ALA A 166 -39.99 -8.23 -31.07
CA ALA A 166 -38.82 -7.98 -31.90
C ALA A 166 -37.72 -9.00 -31.67
N ALA A 167 -37.72 -9.64 -30.51
CA ALA A 167 -36.68 -10.58 -30.10
C ALA A 167 -36.77 -11.91 -30.87
N PRO A 168 -35.64 -12.61 -31.10
CA PRO A 168 -35.66 -13.95 -31.68
C PRO A 168 -36.50 -14.92 -30.83
N ALA A 169 -37.38 -15.70 -31.46
CA ALA A 169 -38.25 -16.66 -30.78
C ALA A 169 -37.45 -17.61 -29.82
N PRO A 170 -36.27 -18.15 -30.20
CA PRO A 170 -35.48 -19.00 -29.31
C PRO A 170 -34.92 -18.28 -28.07
N MET A 171 -34.77 -16.94 -28.11
CA MET A 171 -34.41 -16.15 -26.93
C MET A 171 -35.58 -16.07 -25.94
N ILE A 172 -36.80 -15.83 -26.48
CA ILE A 172 -38.04 -15.80 -25.68
C ILE A 172 -38.32 -17.16 -25.06
N GLU A 173 -38.13 -18.24 -25.81
CA GLU A 173 -38.30 -19.60 -25.32
C GLU A 173 -37.35 -19.88 -24.13
N LYS A 174 -36.10 -19.39 -24.18
CA LYS A 174 -35.11 -19.61 -23.16
C LYS A 174 -35.27 -18.74 -21.90
N TYR A 175 -35.60 -17.46 -22.07
CA TYR A 175 -35.58 -16.47 -20.96
C TYR A 175 -36.94 -15.88 -20.62
N GLY A 176 -37.94 -16.17 -21.42
CA GLY A 176 -39.30 -15.62 -21.29
C GLY A 176 -39.44 -14.19 -21.83
N PRO A 177 -40.66 -13.68 -21.91
CA PRO A 177 -40.96 -12.35 -22.45
C PRO A 177 -40.99 -11.23 -21.39
N SER A 178 -40.73 -11.52 -20.11
CA SER A 178 -41.03 -10.61 -19.01
C SER A 178 -39.91 -9.64 -18.69
N ASN A 179 -38.62 -9.99 -18.97
CA ASN A 179 -37.46 -9.21 -18.56
C ASN A 179 -36.49 -8.99 -19.72
N GLY A 180 -35.70 -7.89 -19.62
CA GLY A 180 -34.70 -7.54 -20.62
C GLY A 180 -35.27 -6.81 -21.85
N PHE A 181 -36.42 -6.16 -21.72
CA PHE A 181 -37.09 -5.41 -22.80
C PHE A 181 -37.39 -3.97 -22.39
N GLY A 182 -37.79 -3.16 -23.36
CA GLY A 182 -38.10 -1.74 -23.16
C GLY A 182 -36.88 -0.83 -23.12
N TRP A 183 -35.72 -1.31 -23.56
CA TRP A 183 -34.47 -0.52 -23.55
C TRP A 183 -34.57 0.62 -24.58
N LYS A 184 -33.90 1.73 -24.22
CA LYS A 184 -33.83 2.94 -25.07
C LYS A 184 -32.36 3.31 -25.32
N LEU A 185 -32.13 3.92 -26.47
CA LEU A 185 -30.80 4.41 -26.84
C LEU A 185 -30.30 5.44 -25.78
N ASN A 186 -29.04 5.33 -25.41
CA ASN A 186 -28.35 6.12 -24.39
C ASN A 186 -28.85 5.96 -22.95
N GLU A 187 -29.81 5.07 -22.71
CA GLU A 187 -30.25 4.77 -21.34
C GLU A 187 -29.20 3.99 -20.57
N VAL A 188 -29.06 4.30 -19.25
CA VAL A 188 -28.28 3.51 -18.31
C VAL A 188 -29.14 2.34 -17.83
N LEU A 189 -28.77 1.15 -18.19
CA LEU A 189 -29.52 -0.07 -17.85
C LEU A 189 -28.96 -0.78 -16.60
N GLY A 190 -27.70 -0.51 -16.29
CA GLY A 190 -26.97 -1.23 -15.26
C GLY A 190 -25.56 -0.72 -15.07
N ALA A 191 -24.76 -1.50 -14.37
CA ALA A 191 -23.34 -1.26 -14.19
C ALA A 191 -22.55 -2.57 -14.31
N GLN A 192 -21.43 -2.54 -15.00
CA GLN A 192 -20.41 -3.57 -14.88
C GLN A 192 -19.69 -3.37 -13.57
N VAL A 193 -19.70 -4.36 -12.70
CA VAL A 193 -19.08 -4.29 -11.37
C VAL A 193 -18.00 -5.35 -11.27
N VAL A 194 -16.79 -4.90 -10.93
CA VAL A 194 -15.66 -5.77 -10.55
C VAL A 194 -15.36 -5.55 -9.07
N SER A 195 -15.27 -6.63 -8.31
CA SER A 195 -14.88 -6.55 -6.90
C SER A 195 -13.60 -7.34 -6.66
N VAL A 196 -12.65 -6.72 -5.93
CA VAL A 196 -11.33 -7.27 -5.61
C VAL A 196 -11.10 -7.17 -4.11
N PRO A 197 -10.68 -8.26 -3.43
CA PRO A 197 -10.42 -8.24 -2.00
C PRO A 197 -9.22 -7.36 -1.67
N MET A 198 -9.34 -6.63 -0.56
CA MET A 198 -8.28 -5.76 -0.05
C MET A 198 -7.32 -6.51 0.90
N SER A 199 -7.72 -7.65 1.45
CA SER A 199 -6.99 -8.35 2.51
C SER A 199 -5.55 -8.67 2.13
N VAL A 200 -5.31 -9.33 1.01
CA VAL A 200 -3.97 -9.81 0.62
C VAL A 200 -2.96 -8.68 0.36
N PRO A 201 -3.28 -7.65 -0.46
CA PRO A 201 -2.36 -6.52 -0.64
C PRO A 201 -2.07 -5.75 0.65
N PHE A 202 -3.09 -5.53 1.49
CA PHE A 202 -2.90 -4.82 2.75
C PHE A 202 -2.11 -5.63 3.78
N GLU A 203 -2.33 -6.95 3.89
CA GLU A 203 -1.49 -7.81 4.73
C GLU A 203 -0.02 -7.82 4.27
N ARG A 204 0.23 -7.80 2.97
CA ARG A 204 1.60 -7.68 2.44
C ARG A 204 2.22 -6.34 2.79
N ALA A 205 1.45 -5.25 2.68
CA ALA A 205 1.90 -3.93 3.07
C ALA A 205 2.24 -3.86 4.57
N ASP A 206 1.42 -4.44 5.44
CA ASP A 206 1.68 -4.48 6.89
C ASP A 206 2.89 -5.34 7.23
N LYS A 207 3.09 -6.48 6.57
CA LYS A 207 4.30 -7.31 6.72
C LYS A 207 5.55 -6.56 6.26
N ALA A 208 5.50 -5.90 5.10
CA ALA A 208 6.60 -5.10 4.58
C ALA A 208 6.93 -3.93 5.53
N PHE A 209 5.91 -3.26 6.07
CA PHE A 209 6.09 -2.23 7.09
C PHE A 209 6.83 -2.76 8.32
N GLY A 210 6.42 -3.93 8.85
CA GLY A 210 7.09 -4.56 9.99
C GLY A 210 8.56 -4.87 9.71
N VAL A 211 8.89 -5.40 8.52
CA VAL A 211 10.28 -5.70 8.12
C VAL A 211 11.11 -4.42 8.00
N VAL A 212 10.60 -3.39 7.33
CA VAL A 212 11.30 -2.11 7.16
C VAL A 212 11.56 -1.45 8.52
N MET A 213 10.54 -1.39 9.38
CA MET A 213 10.67 -0.79 10.71
C MET A 213 11.61 -1.59 11.62
N GLY A 214 11.56 -2.93 11.56
CA GLY A 214 12.47 -3.79 12.30
C GLY A 214 13.93 -3.62 11.86
N ALA A 215 14.17 -3.57 10.55
CA ALA A 215 15.51 -3.31 10.01
C ALA A 215 16.04 -1.93 10.41
N LEU A 216 15.20 -0.89 10.29
CA LEU A 216 15.58 0.48 10.68
C LEU A 216 15.89 0.58 12.17
N ALA A 217 15.07 -0.02 13.03
CA ALA A 217 15.31 -0.09 14.47
C ALA A 217 16.63 -0.83 14.79
N GLY A 218 16.90 -1.94 14.09
CA GLY A 218 18.15 -2.68 14.23
C GLY A 218 19.39 -1.85 13.88
N VAL A 219 19.34 -1.10 12.78
CA VAL A 219 20.41 -0.16 12.39
C VAL A 219 20.58 0.92 13.45
N PHE A 220 19.51 1.46 13.99
CA PHE A 220 19.58 2.48 15.05
C PHE A 220 20.19 1.94 16.33
N VAL A 221 19.83 0.74 16.74
CA VAL A 221 20.47 0.08 17.91
C VAL A 221 21.97 -0.10 17.68
N LEU A 222 22.37 -0.57 16.50
CA LEU A 222 23.79 -0.75 16.15
C LEU A 222 24.56 0.56 16.19
N ILE A 223 24.01 1.63 15.62
CA ILE A 223 24.61 2.97 15.67
C ILE A 223 24.73 3.43 17.13
N GLY A 224 23.67 3.29 17.92
CA GLY A 224 23.66 3.66 19.34
C GLY A 224 24.73 2.95 20.16
N LEU A 225 24.85 1.63 19.99
CA LEU A 225 25.87 0.83 20.65
C LEU A 225 27.29 1.27 20.24
N THR A 226 27.51 1.48 18.94
CA THR A 226 28.80 1.92 18.41
C THR A 226 29.19 3.29 18.95
N LEU A 227 28.28 4.27 18.90
CA LEU A 227 28.52 5.61 19.42
C LEU A 227 28.77 5.62 20.94
N ASN A 228 28.02 4.83 21.71
CA ASN A 228 28.26 4.70 23.16
C ASN A 228 29.64 4.09 23.47
N LEU A 229 30.03 3.05 22.73
CA LEU A 229 31.35 2.43 22.89
C LEU A 229 32.46 3.42 22.53
N MET A 230 32.32 4.16 21.45
CA MET A 230 33.26 5.20 21.04
C MET A 230 33.34 6.32 22.09
N LEU A 231 32.21 6.86 22.52
CA LEU A 231 32.15 7.90 23.54
C LEU A 231 32.83 7.44 24.86
N TRP A 232 32.57 6.21 25.26
CA TRP A 232 33.17 5.66 26.49
C TRP A 232 34.67 5.49 26.35
N LYS A 233 35.17 4.87 25.25
CA LYS A 233 36.61 4.58 25.07
C LYS A 233 37.44 5.82 24.72
N LEU A 234 36.91 6.68 23.82
CA LEU A 234 37.69 7.78 23.28
C LEU A 234 37.60 9.08 24.13
N VAL A 235 36.50 9.25 24.88
CA VAL A 235 36.26 10.49 25.62
C VAL A 235 36.19 10.24 27.14
N ILE A 236 35.23 9.44 27.58
CA ILE A 236 34.93 9.34 29.02
C ILE A 236 36.07 8.69 29.80
N GLN A 237 36.60 7.59 29.31
CA GLN A 237 37.67 6.86 29.99
C GLN A 237 38.99 7.68 30.10
N PRO A 238 39.48 8.32 29.03
CA PRO A 238 40.66 9.19 29.13
C PRO A 238 40.44 10.40 30.04
N VAL A 239 39.31 11.09 29.91
CA VAL A 239 39.02 12.29 30.75
C VAL A 239 38.89 11.93 32.22
N THR A 240 38.22 10.83 32.57
CA THR A 240 38.13 10.39 33.99
C THR A 240 39.46 9.98 34.56
N ARG A 241 40.35 9.33 33.78
CA ARG A 241 41.71 9.02 34.21
C ARG A 241 42.55 10.28 34.44
N LEU A 242 42.45 11.25 33.51
CA LEU A 242 43.17 12.52 33.65
C LEU A 242 42.66 13.30 34.87
N SER A 243 41.35 13.36 35.09
CA SER A 243 40.75 13.99 36.27
C SER A 243 41.23 13.36 37.57
N ALA A 244 41.29 12.03 37.67
CA ALA A 244 41.77 11.33 38.84
C ALA A 244 43.27 11.58 39.12
N LEU A 245 44.08 11.70 38.06
CA LEU A 245 45.50 12.08 38.20
C LEU A 245 45.67 13.54 38.62
N THR A 246 44.83 14.42 38.10
CA THR A 246 44.81 15.83 38.50
C THR A 246 44.48 15.98 39.98
N ASP A 247 43.50 15.24 40.48
CA ASP A 247 43.13 15.21 41.92
C ASP A 247 44.30 14.74 42.80
N ARG A 248 45.01 13.68 42.43
CA ARG A 248 46.20 13.17 43.21
C ARG A 248 47.33 14.19 43.25
N VAL A 249 47.61 14.82 42.08
CA VAL A 249 48.66 15.87 42.02
C VAL A 249 48.28 17.09 42.88
N SER A 250 47.00 17.48 42.90
CA SER A 250 46.46 18.59 43.67
C SER A 250 46.53 18.31 45.19
N MET A 251 46.47 17.05 45.59
CA MET A 251 46.67 16.61 47.02
C MET A 251 48.11 16.41 47.42
N GLY A 252 49.08 16.76 46.55
CA GLY A 252 50.53 16.70 46.88
C GLY A 252 51.19 15.39 46.41
N GLU A 253 50.56 14.46 45.80
CA GLU A 253 51.18 13.25 45.25
C GLU A 253 51.89 13.56 43.91
N LEU A 254 53.05 14.20 43.97
CA LEU A 254 53.83 14.64 42.80
C LEU A 254 54.45 13.47 42.03
N ASP A 255 54.65 12.30 42.69
CA ASP A 255 55.16 11.06 42.06
C ASP A 255 54.11 10.22 41.31
N ALA A 256 52.90 10.72 41.13
CA ALA A 256 51.89 10.03 40.38
C ALA A 256 52.38 9.68 38.94
N PRO A 257 52.03 8.51 38.38
CA PRO A 257 52.55 8.07 37.07
C PRO A 257 52.21 9.07 35.97
N GLU A 258 53.13 9.20 34.99
CA GLU A 258 52.89 10.08 33.83
C GLU A 258 51.68 9.59 33.03
N PHE A 259 50.74 10.49 32.75
CA PHE A 259 49.62 10.22 31.90
C PHE A 259 49.98 10.45 30.43
N ALA A 260 50.50 9.42 29.79
CA ALA A 260 50.87 9.49 28.38
C ALA A 260 49.69 9.00 27.51
N VAL A 261 48.73 9.86 27.18
CA VAL A 261 47.79 9.60 26.06
C VAL A 261 48.51 10.00 24.78
N ARG A 262 48.93 9.02 24.00
CA ARG A 262 49.47 9.24 22.64
C ARG A 262 48.33 9.44 21.63
N SER A 263 47.47 10.42 21.86
CA SER A 263 46.43 10.82 20.87
C SER A 263 46.84 12.14 20.21
N LYS A 264 46.44 12.31 18.95
CA LYS A 264 46.67 13.56 18.20
C LYS A 264 45.44 14.45 18.19
N ASP A 265 44.41 14.13 18.99
CA ASP A 265 43.16 14.85 19.14
C ASP A 265 43.19 15.82 20.34
N GLU A 266 42.05 16.42 20.68
CA GLU A 266 41.87 17.37 21.78
C GLU A 266 42.19 16.75 23.14
N ILE A 267 41.97 15.43 23.28
CA ILE A 267 42.33 14.69 24.51
C ILE A 267 43.88 14.60 24.67
N GLY A 268 44.59 14.41 23.55
CA GLY A 268 46.04 14.45 23.53
C GLY A 268 46.59 15.82 23.90
N VAL A 269 46.04 16.91 23.33
CA VAL A 269 46.39 18.29 23.66
C VAL A 269 46.15 18.59 25.14
N LEU A 270 45.02 18.15 25.70
CA LEU A 270 44.71 18.31 27.12
C LEU A 270 45.70 17.55 28.00
N SER A 271 46.08 16.33 27.67
CA SER A 271 47.05 15.50 28.34
C SER A 271 48.43 16.16 28.38
N GLU A 272 48.92 16.71 27.25
CA GLU A 272 50.21 17.42 27.18
C GLU A 272 50.19 18.72 27.99
N SER A 273 49.10 19.46 27.99
CA SER A 273 48.93 20.68 28.76
C SER A 273 48.97 20.40 30.25
N PHE A 274 48.32 19.32 30.70
CA PHE A 274 48.40 18.85 32.09
C PHE A 274 49.81 18.40 32.46
N ALA A 275 50.53 17.69 31.60
CA ALA A 275 51.91 17.26 31.84
C ALA A 275 52.86 18.45 31.98
N ARG A 276 52.73 19.51 31.17
CA ARG A 276 53.48 20.76 31.31
C ARG A 276 53.19 21.45 32.66
N MET A 277 51.93 21.59 33.04
CA MET A 277 51.51 22.19 34.32
C MET A 277 52.11 21.45 35.51
N ARG A 278 52.07 20.12 35.54
CA ARG A 278 52.66 19.28 36.59
C ARG A 278 54.16 19.49 36.69
N LYS A 279 54.89 19.49 35.54
CA LYS A 279 56.35 19.77 35.56
C LYS A 279 56.68 21.12 36.18
N SER A 280 55.90 22.14 35.83
CA SER A 280 56.07 23.48 36.43
C SER A 280 55.80 23.48 37.93
N LEU A 281 54.78 22.78 38.42
CA LEU A 281 54.40 22.64 39.80
C LEU A 281 55.54 21.92 40.62
N VAL A 282 56.06 20.81 40.14
CA VAL A 282 57.16 20.03 40.72
C VAL A 282 58.40 20.88 40.80
N HIS A 283 58.69 21.67 39.76
CA HIS A 283 59.87 22.56 39.79
C HIS A 283 59.72 23.69 40.81
N ALA A 284 58.55 24.30 40.91
CA ALA A 284 58.26 25.33 41.91
C ALA A 284 58.39 24.82 43.37
N MET A 285 57.83 23.61 43.61
CA MET A 285 57.93 22.98 44.94
C MET A 285 59.38 22.68 45.35
N LYS A 286 60.22 22.17 44.44
CA LYS A 286 61.64 21.94 44.68
C LYS A 286 62.44 23.20 45.01
N LEU A 287 62.04 24.37 44.48
CA LEU A 287 62.66 25.67 44.79
C LEU A 287 62.20 26.21 46.14
N LEU A 288 61.11 25.77 46.71
CA LEU A 288 60.64 26.18 48.03
C LEU A 288 61.18 25.29 49.15
N ASP A 289 61.65 24.08 48.85
CA ASP A 289 62.28 23.14 49.80
C ASP A 289 63.77 23.31 49.92
N THR A 290 64.37 24.28 49.15
CA THR A 290 65.81 24.71 49.26
C THR A 290 65.90 26.06 49.93
#